data_85d765172217236e6783488df4a000d7
#
_entry.id   85d765172217236e6783488df4a000d7
#
_cell.length_a   1.000
_cell.length_b   1.000
_cell.length_c   1.000
_cell.angle_alpha   90.00
_cell.angle_beta   90.00
_cell.angle_gamma   90.00
#
_symmetry.space_group_name_H-M   'P 1'
#
loop_
_entity.id
_entity.type
_entity.pdbx_description
1 polymer ?
#
loop_
_entity_poly.entity_id
_entity_poly.type
_entity_poly.pdbx_seq_one_letter_code
_entity_poly.pdbx_strand_id
1 'polypeptide(L)'
;MNSKMKTAVFTDIKQVGLEEYDRPSASGNKVLIKVDAAAICTWEQRVYTGVNKVEFPFIGGHEIAGHIEEMGNEVNKNEWSVGDKVVVGVTLPCRNCFYCKSGNEQSCEHFDHSAHLPGLPYRGMGGFSEYLLVSPDCMFKYSGVSPEEACIIEPVSCVVHSVETAQVSLGDTVLVIGCGIMGLLHTAVCTKRGAKVIVSDVNEERLEMAGSLGAKAVINPAKENLEQKVKELTGGIKSQVIFDTTPIPAVVEDTFKCVSNAGKIVLYSSIHPAEPVPFDPNWVHGKSVQILGTANSNDRDFMRASQMVSSGVIDLKPFISGVYPAENIKDALESAIKGDKFRNIITF
;
A
#
# COMPACT_ATOMS: atom_id res chain seq x y z
N MET A 1 7.26 32.79 -19.70
CA MET A 1 6.18 31.85 -20.07
C MET A 1 6.17 30.84 -18.95
N ASN A 2 5.02 30.60 -18.29
CA ASN A 2 4.94 29.53 -17.31
C ASN A 2 5.21 28.21 -18.04
N SER A 3 6.13 27.41 -17.50
CA SER A 3 6.35 26.06 -18.02
C SER A 3 5.08 25.22 -17.81
N LYS A 4 4.80 24.30 -18.73
CA LYS A 4 3.67 23.38 -18.62
C LYS A 4 4.09 22.11 -17.89
N MET A 5 3.12 21.38 -17.32
CA MET A 5 3.27 20.05 -16.78
C MET A 5 2.20 19.12 -17.36
N LYS A 6 2.53 17.84 -17.50
CA LYS A 6 1.60 16.79 -17.89
C LYS A 6 0.90 16.22 -16.68
N THR A 7 -0.39 15.93 -16.80
CA THR A 7 -1.22 15.35 -15.73
C THR A 7 -2.19 14.36 -16.35
N ALA A 8 -2.26 13.16 -15.80
CA ALA A 8 -3.23 12.17 -16.23
C ALA A 8 -4.56 12.38 -15.48
N VAL A 9 -5.61 12.65 -16.23
CA VAL A 9 -6.95 13.00 -15.73
C VAL A 9 -7.93 11.89 -16.06
N PHE A 10 -8.59 11.36 -15.03
CA PHE A 10 -9.74 10.48 -15.18
C PHE A 10 -10.97 11.35 -15.43
N THR A 11 -11.55 11.25 -16.61
CA THR A 11 -12.70 12.08 -17.03
C THR A 11 -14.03 11.32 -16.86
N ASP A 12 -14.00 10.00 -16.82
CA ASP A 12 -15.13 9.12 -16.57
C ASP A 12 -14.63 7.68 -16.31
N ILE A 13 -15.53 6.74 -16.02
CA ILE A 13 -15.23 5.31 -15.92
C ILE A 13 -14.57 4.84 -17.23
N LYS A 14 -13.42 4.18 -17.10
CA LYS A 14 -12.56 3.72 -18.20
C LYS A 14 -12.11 4.81 -19.18
N GLN A 15 -12.15 6.05 -18.74
CA GLN A 15 -11.66 7.19 -19.50
C GLN A 15 -10.57 7.92 -18.72
N VAL A 16 -9.36 7.89 -19.25
CA VAL A 16 -8.20 8.61 -18.72
C VAL A 16 -7.40 9.14 -19.89
N GLY A 17 -6.89 10.35 -19.75
CA GLY A 17 -6.06 11.02 -20.77
C GLY A 17 -5.00 11.89 -20.13
N LEU A 18 -3.96 12.20 -20.90
CA LEU A 18 -2.91 13.12 -20.48
C LEU A 18 -3.27 14.53 -20.96
N GLU A 19 -3.26 15.49 -20.06
CA GLU A 19 -3.55 16.90 -20.30
C GLU A 19 -2.39 17.77 -19.83
N GLU A 20 -2.29 18.99 -20.36
CA GLU A 20 -1.25 19.96 -20.01
C GLU A 20 -1.83 21.12 -19.19
N TYR A 21 -1.17 21.41 -18.07
CA TYR A 21 -1.54 22.51 -17.16
C TYR A 21 -0.33 23.38 -16.85
N ASP A 22 -0.56 24.54 -16.27
CA ASP A 22 0.52 25.38 -15.78
C ASP A 22 1.25 24.70 -14.62
N ARG A 23 2.59 24.60 -14.73
CA ARG A 23 3.43 24.05 -13.67
C ARG A 23 3.34 24.99 -12.45
N PRO A 24 3.01 24.50 -11.26
CA PRO A 24 3.02 25.30 -10.04
C PRO A 24 4.46 25.67 -9.64
N SER A 25 4.60 26.66 -8.78
CA SER A 25 5.87 27.06 -8.17
C SER A 25 5.79 26.97 -6.65
N ALA A 26 6.90 26.63 -6.00
CA ALA A 26 6.98 26.54 -4.57
C ALA A 26 7.02 27.93 -3.90
N SER A 27 6.27 28.10 -2.80
CA SER A 27 6.29 29.32 -1.97
C SER A 27 5.97 28.99 -0.52
N GLY A 28 6.35 29.86 0.42
CA GLY A 28 6.13 29.66 1.84
C GLY A 28 6.74 28.35 2.32
N ASN A 29 5.97 27.52 3.03
CA ASN A 29 6.36 26.18 3.49
C ASN A 29 5.91 25.07 2.53
N LYS A 30 6.03 25.27 1.20
CA LYS A 30 5.71 24.26 0.20
C LYS A 30 6.94 23.85 -0.59
N VAL A 31 6.92 22.60 -1.04
CA VAL A 31 7.96 21.99 -1.86
C VAL A 31 7.33 21.50 -3.13
N LEU A 32 7.95 21.80 -4.26
CA LEU A 32 7.58 21.26 -5.56
C LEU A 32 8.41 20.01 -5.81
N ILE A 33 7.72 18.89 -5.95
CA ILE A 33 8.31 17.61 -6.30
C ILE A 33 8.16 17.38 -7.78
N LYS A 34 9.26 17.07 -8.48
CA LYS A 34 9.21 16.40 -9.78
C LYS A 34 8.91 14.95 -9.53
N VAL A 35 7.79 14.45 -10.01
CA VAL A 35 7.43 13.04 -9.92
C VAL A 35 8.25 12.26 -10.94
N ASP A 36 9.05 11.31 -10.48
CA ASP A 36 9.84 10.44 -11.36
C ASP A 36 9.08 9.14 -11.66
N ALA A 37 8.34 8.62 -10.67
CA ALA A 37 7.55 7.40 -10.80
C ALA A 37 6.32 7.41 -9.88
N ALA A 38 5.21 6.86 -10.36
CA ALA A 38 4.00 6.62 -9.58
C ALA A 38 3.40 5.26 -9.91
N ALA A 39 3.09 4.45 -8.90
CA ALA A 39 2.52 3.13 -9.12
C ALA A 39 0.98 3.16 -9.19
N ILE A 40 0.40 2.25 -9.98
CA ILE A 40 -1.05 2.07 -10.08
C ILE A 40 -1.50 1.10 -8.98
N CYS A 41 -2.15 1.62 -7.95
CA CYS A 41 -2.76 0.84 -6.88
C CYS A 41 -4.10 0.20 -7.33
N THR A 42 -4.53 -0.82 -6.60
CA THR A 42 -5.88 -1.38 -6.74
C THR A 42 -6.96 -0.33 -6.50
N TRP A 43 -6.68 0.70 -5.71
CA TRP A 43 -7.61 1.80 -5.47
C TRP A 43 -7.92 2.57 -6.77
N GLU A 44 -6.89 2.96 -7.53
CA GLU A 44 -7.06 3.61 -8.85
C GLU A 44 -7.70 2.67 -9.88
N GLN A 45 -7.39 1.38 -9.85
CA GLN A 45 -8.05 0.39 -10.71
C GLN A 45 -9.56 0.34 -10.43
N ARG A 46 -9.96 0.43 -9.15
CA ARG A 46 -11.37 0.49 -8.74
C ARG A 46 -12.06 1.80 -9.14
N VAL A 47 -11.35 2.93 -9.09
CA VAL A 47 -11.85 4.21 -9.64
C VAL A 47 -12.05 4.07 -11.15
N TYR A 48 -11.04 3.58 -11.85
CA TYR A 48 -11.07 3.39 -13.31
C TYR A 48 -12.22 2.48 -13.75
N THR A 49 -12.53 1.44 -12.99
CA THR A 49 -13.62 0.50 -13.29
C THR A 49 -14.98 0.90 -12.69
N GLY A 50 -15.06 2.00 -11.94
CA GLY A 50 -16.30 2.50 -11.33
C GLY A 50 -16.73 1.75 -10.05
N VAL A 51 -15.89 0.86 -9.51
CA VAL A 51 -16.13 0.20 -8.21
C VAL A 51 -16.02 1.21 -7.07
N ASN A 52 -14.95 2.02 -7.06
CA ASN A 52 -14.84 3.17 -6.17
C ASN A 52 -15.46 4.40 -6.86
N LYS A 53 -16.44 4.99 -6.21
CA LYS A 53 -17.11 6.18 -6.73
C LYS A 53 -16.33 7.43 -6.33
N VAL A 54 -15.96 8.22 -7.32
CA VAL A 54 -15.39 9.56 -7.16
C VAL A 54 -16.13 10.54 -8.05
N GLU A 55 -15.97 11.82 -7.79
CA GLU A 55 -16.47 12.88 -8.67
C GLU A 55 -15.42 13.13 -9.76
N PHE A 56 -15.82 13.01 -11.02
CA PHE A 56 -14.96 13.33 -12.16
C PHE A 56 -15.10 14.80 -12.58
N PRO A 57 -14.04 15.45 -13.13
CA PRO A 57 -12.69 14.93 -13.38
C PRO A 57 -11.87 14.71 -12.10
N PHE A 58 -10.99 13.69 -12.12
CA PHE A 58 -10.22 13.25 -10.96
C PHE A 58 -8.76 12.94 -11.33
N ILE A 59 -7.82 13.25 -10.43
CA ILE A 59 -6.39 12.93 -10.61
C ILE A 59 -5.98 11.91 -9.55
N GLY A 60 -5.68 10.69 -9.99
CA GLY A 60 -5.23 9.59 -9.11
C GLY A 60 -3.74 9.65 -8.78
N GLY A 61 -3.26 8.54 -8.21
CA GLY A 61 -1.85 8.32 -7.84
C GLY A 61 -1.53 8.73 -6.40
N HIS A 62 -1.17 7.74 -5.58
CA HIS A 62 -0.76 7.96 -4.19
C HIS A 62 0.51 7.18 -3.81
N GLU A 63 0.96 6.29 -4.65
CA GLU A 63 2.22 5.56 -4.50
C GLU A 63 3.29 6.31 -5.33
N ILE A 64 4.01 7.30 -4.75
CA ILE A 64 4.75 8.34 -5.47
C ILE A 64 6.21 8.37 -5.03
N ALA A 65 7.12 8.40 -6.00
CA ALA A 65 8.53 8.72 -5.80
C ALA A 65 8.99 9.83 -6.75
N GLY A 66 9.86 10.68 -6.28
CA GLY A 66 10.40 11.78 -7.07
C GLY A 66 11.57 12.46 -6.38
N HIS A 67 11.85 13.67 -6.79
CA HIS A 67 12.87 14.50 -6.16
C HIS A 67 12.39 15.95 -5.98
N ILE A 68 13.03 16.63 -5.04
CA ILE A 68 12.74 18.05 -4.78
C ILE A 68 13.25 18.89 -5.95
N GLU A 69 12.35 19.55 -6.64
CA GLU A 69 12.65 20.47 -7.76
C GLU A 69 12.76 21.93 -7.30
N GLU A 70 11.84 22.36 -6.41
CA GLU A 70 11.85 23.71 -5.85
C GLU A 70 11.44 23.69 -4.39
N MET A 71 11.95 24.64 -3.60
CA MET A 71 11.57 24.82 -2.20
C MET A 71 11.11 26.27 -1.96
N GLY A 72 9.99 26.41 -1.26
CA GLY A 72 9.57 27.72 -0.73
C GLY A 72 10.54 28.26 0.32
N ASN A 73 10.46 29.54 0.57
CA ASN A 73 11.41 30.28 1.41
C ASN A 73 11.31 29.95 2.91
N GLU A 74 10.23 29.32 3.35
CA GLU A 74 10.01 28.91 4.75
C GLU A 74 10.37 27.43 5.01
N VAL A 75 10.74 26.68 3.96
CA VAL A 75 11.17 25.28 4.10
C VAL A 75 12.51 25.20 4.81
N ASN A 76 12.63 24.29 5.80
CA ASN A 76 13.84 24.11 6.59
C ASN A 76 14.98 23.55 5.71
N LYS A 77 15.94 24.40 5.36
CA LYS A 77 17.10 24.08 4.53
C LYS A 77 18.17 23.23 5.24
N ASN A 78 18.05 23.01 6.55
CA ASN A 78 18.92 22.06 7.25
C ASN A 78 18.45 20.62 7.06
N GLU A 79 17.18 20.42 6.75
CA GLU A 79 16.56 19.10 6.53
C GLU A 79 16.45 18.74 5.06
N TRP A 80 16.16 19.72 4.19
CA TRP A 80 15.81 19.52 2.80
C TRP A 80 16.68 20.31 1.85
N SER A 81 16.97 19.72 0.70
CA SER A 81 17.72 20.32 -0.41
C SER A 81 17.08 19.98 -1.75
N VAL A 82 17.21 20.87 -2.72
CA VAL A 82 16.86 20.59 -4.12
C VAL A 82 17.68 19.38 -4.59
N GLY A 83 17.02 18.44 -5.27
CA GLY A 83 17.60 17.16 -5.68
C GLY A 83 17.48 16.03 -4.66
N ASP A 84 17.03 16.27 -3.42
CA ASP A 84 16.74 15.19 -2.47
C ASP A 84 15.68 14.25 -3.04
N LYS A 85 15.98 12.96 -3.06
CA LYS A 85 15.04 11.91 -3.48
C LYS A 85 14.05 11.64 -2.36
N VAL A 86 12.75 11.67 -2.69
CA VAL A 86 11.68 11.53 -1.72
C VAL A 86 10.54 10.65 -2.24
N VAL A 87 9.91 9.94 -1.33
CA VAL A 87 8.58 9.37 -1.51
C VAL A 87 7.57 10.25 -0.80
N VAL A 88 6.36 10.33 -1.31
CA VAL A 88 5.35 11.28 -0.83
C VAL A 88 4.14 10.53 -0.31
N GLY A 89 3.79 10.74 0.95
CA GLY A 89 2.56 10.27 1.55
C GLY A 89 1.43 11.28 1.35
N VAL A 90 0.63 11.14 0.32
CA VAL A 90 -0.48 12.07 0.00
C VAL A 90 -1.74 11.84 0.84
N THR A 91 -1.77 10.81 1.67
CA THR A 91 -2.80 10.62 2.68
C THR A 91 -2.55 11.56 3.85
N LEU A 92 -2.99 12.82 3.69
CA LEU A 92 -2.63 13.90 4.60
C LEU A 92 -3.54 13.93 5.83
N PRO A 93 -3.05 13.55 7.02
CA PRO A 93 -3.82 13.70 8.24
C PRO A 93 -3.94 15.20 8.60
N CYS A 94 -5.06 15.60 9.20
CA CYS A 94 -5.27 17.00 9.60
C CYS A 94 -4.38 17.46 10.78
N ARG A 95 -3.72 16.52 11.48
CA ARG A 95 -2.83 16.72 12.64
C ARG A 95 -3.47 17.38 13.86
N ASN A 96 -4.79 17.64 13.83
CA ASN A 96 -5.51 18.37 14.86
C ASN A 96 -6.65 17.59 15.52
N CYS A 97 -7.25 16.59 14.86
CA CYS A 97 -8.32 15.78 15.44
C CYS A 97 -7.80 14.85 16.55
N PHE A 98 -8.72 14.23 17.27
CA PHE A 98 -8.42 13.29 18.34
C PHE A 98 -7.47 12.18 17.89
N TYR A 99 -7.76 11.55 16.74
CA TYR A 99 -6.97 10.44 16.23
C TYR A 99 -5.53 10.87 15.89
N CYS A 100 -5.35 11.99 15.20
CA CYS A 100 -4.02 12.50 14.90
C CYS A 100 -3.22 12.79 16.18
N LYS A 101 -3.85 13.42 17.18
CA LYS A 101 -3.16 13.77 18.44
C LYS A 101 -2.89 12.57 19.34
N SER A 102 -3.59 11.45 19.12
CA SER A 102 -3.34 10.18 19.83
C SER A 102 -2.35 9.25 19.11
N GLY A 103 -1.74 9.68 17.98
CA GLY A 103 -0.78 8.89 17.21
C GLY A 103 -1.44 7.87 16.29
N ASN A 104 -2.69 8.08 15.92
CA ASN A 104 -3.48 7.25 15.00
C ASN A 104 -3.84 8.06 13.75
N GLU A 105 -2.87 8.68 13.12
CA GLU A 105 -3.04 9.57 11.95
C GLU A 105 -3.76 8.86 10.79
N GLN A 106 -3.54 7.55 10.62
CA GLN A 106 -4.22 6.71 9.62
C GLN A 106 -5.75 6.66 9.79
N SER A 107 -6.25 7.02 10.97
CA SER A 107 -7.69 7.09 11.30
C SER A 107 -8.21 8.52 11.36
N CYS A 108 -7.53 9.48 10.73
CA CYS A 108 -7.91 10.88 10.72
C CYS A 108 -9.34 11.06 10.20
N GLU A 109 -10.20 11.76 10.97
CA GLU A 109 -11.60 12.05 10.60
C GLU A 109 -11.73 13.00 9.41
N HIS A 110 -10.68 13.74 9.10
CA HIS A 110 -10.67 14.75 8.03
C HIS A 110 -9.86 14.26 6.82
N PHE A 111 -9.57 12.97 6.75
CA PHE A 111 -8.90 12.39 5.61
C PHE A 111 -9.88 12.32 4.43
N ASP A 112 -9.48 12.88 3.29
CA ASP A 112 -10.28 12.92 2.08
C ASP A 112 -9.42 12.54 0.86
N HIS A 113 -9.70 11.37 0.28
CA HIS A 113 -9.07 10.90 -0.96
C HIS A 113 -9.36 11.82 -2.18
N SER A 114 -10.40 12.65 -2.06
CA SER A 114 -10.83 13.58 -3.09
C SER A 114 -10.46 15.02 -2.77
N ALA A 115 -9.52 15.25 -1.83
CA ALA A 115 -9.05 16.60 -1.53
C ALA A 115 -8.45 17.26 -2.78
N HIS A 116 -8.64 18.57 -2.89
CA HIS A 116 -8.02 19.33 -3.96
C HIS A 116 -6.62 19.75 -3.52
N LEU A 117 -5.61 19.12 -4.10
CA LEU A 117 -4.21 19.46 -3.80
C LEU A 117 -3.82 20.80 -4.47
N PRO A 118 -3.00 21.62 -3.81
CA PRO A 118 -2.56 22.90 -4.36
C PRO A 118 -1.86 22.74 -5.71
N GLY A 119 -2.18 23.61 -6.66
CA GLY A 119 -1.55 23.64 -7.97
C GLY A 119 -2.06 22.60 -8.97
N LEU A 120 -2.98 21.73 -8.58
CA LEU A 120 -3.64 20.81 -9.50
C LEU A 120 -4.98 21.36 -9.98
N PRO A 121 -5.43 21.03 -11.21
CA PRO A 121 -6.67 21.54 -11.77
C PRO A 121 -7.92 20.87 -11.17
N TYR A 122 -7.81 19.62 -10.73
CA TYR A 122 -8.92 18.80 -10.25
C TYR A 122 -8.59 18.15 -8.92
N ARG A 123 -9.61 17.58 -8.28
CA ARG A 123 -9.52 16.82 -7.04
C ARG A 123 -8.78 15.49 -7.22
N GLY A 124 -8.26 14.96 -6.14
CA GLY A 124 -7.65 13.65 -6.04
C GLY A 124 -6.26 13.68 -5.43
N MET A 125 -5.62 12.52 -5.39
CA MET A 125 -4.32 12.34 -4.71
C MET A 125 -3.13 12.86 -5.50
N GLY A 126 -3.29 13.14 -6.80
CA GLY A 126 -2.42 13.99 -7.59
C GLY A 126 -1.12 13.37 -8.12
N GLY A 127 -0.76 12.16 -7.71
CA GLY A 127 0.53 11.56 -8.07
C GLY A 127 0.68 11.18 -9.55
N PHE A 128 -0.41 11.14 -10.31
CA PHE A 128 -0.32 11.01 -11.77
C PHE A 128 -0.16 12.36 -12.47
N SER A 129 0.64 13.24 -11.87
CA SER A 129 1.06 14.53 -12.42
C SER A 129 2.58 14.63 -12.44
N GLU A 130 3.11 15.31 -13.43
CA GLU A 130 4.56 15.50 -13.58
C GLU A 130 5.18 16.28 -12.41
N TYR A 131 4.41 17.18 -11.79
CA TYR A 131 4.81 17.93 -10.61
C TYR A 131 3.72 17.93 -9.56
N LEU A 132 4.14 17.88 -8.30
CA LEU A 132 3.25 17.88 -7.14
C LEU A 132 3.73 18.89 -6.10
N LEU A 133 2.83 19.80 -5.67
CA LEU A 133 3.13 20.79 -4.64
C LEU A 133 2.67 20.28 -3.27
N VAL A 134 3.61 19.98 -2.38
CA VAL A 134 3.36 19.33 -1.09
C VAL A 134 3.91 20.12 0.10
N SER A 135 3.54 19.70 1.30
CA SER A 135 4.18 20.13 2.54
C SER A 135 5.34 19.18 2.90
N PRO A 136 6.42 19.67 3.54
CA PRO A 136 7.55 18.81 3.91
C PRO A 136 7.19 17.66 4.86
N ASP A 137 6.12 17.79 5.62
CA ASP A 137 5.66 16.79 6.59
C ASP A 137 5.08 15.51 5.97
N CYS A 138 4.88 15.49 4.65
CA CYS A 138 4.47 14.29 3.93
C CYS A 138 5.60 13.66 3.08
N MET A 139 6.82 14.15 3.22
CA MET A 139 7.97 13.67 2.44
C MET A 139 8.89 12.78 3.29
N PHE A 140 9.36 11.68 2.69
CA PHE A 140 10.30 10.76 3.33
C PHE A 140 11.46 10.49 2.36
N LYS A 141 12.71 10.74 2.81
CA LYS A 141 13.89 10.49 1.98
C LYS A 141 14.06 9.01 1.71
N TYR A 142 14.49 8.67 0.50
CA TYR A 142 14.91 7.33 0.14
C TYR A 142 16.27 7.33 -0.57
N SER A 143 16.92 6.18 -0.59
CA SER A 143 18.21 5.98 -1.28
C SER A 143 18.39 4.52 -1.68
N GLY A 144 19.39 4.25 -2.51
CA GLY A 144 19.82 2.88 -2.84
C GLY A 144 18.93 2.13 -3.82
N VAL A 145 17.78 2.69 -4.22
CA VAL A 145 16.83 2.07 -5.15
C VAL A 145 16.41 3.06 -6.24
N SER A 146 15.83 2.56 -7.33
CA SER A 146 15.30 3.38 -8.39
C SER A 146 13.98 4.06 -8.00
N PRO A 147 13.53 5.13 -8.69
CA PRO A 147 12.21 5.73 -8.43
C PRO A 147 11.06 4.74 -8.61
N GLU A 148 11.15 3.82 -9.58
CA GLU A 148 10.14 2.80 -9.85
C GLU A 148 10.01 1.79 -8.68
N GLU A 149 11.11 1.51 -7.99
CA GLU A 149 11.08 0.72 -6.76
C GLU A 149 10.57 1.58 -5.59
N ALA A 150 11.05 2.81 -5.48
CA ALA A 150 10.75 3.68 -4.35
C ALA A 150 9.25 4.04 -4.25
N CYS A 151 8.52 4.19 -5.36
CA CYS A 151 7.10 4.48 -5.30
C CYS A 151 6.28 3.36 -4.61
N ILE A 152 6.80 2.11 -4.58
CA ILE A 152 6.19 1.00 -3.85
C ILE A 152 6.45 1.06 -2.32
N ILE A 153 7.20 2.04 -1.82
CA ILE A 153 7.39 2.24 -0.37
C ILE A 153 6.06 2.55 0.32
N GLU A 154 5.12 3.21 -0.36
CA GLU A 154 3.80 3.49 0.20
C GLU A 154 3.07 2.20 0.61
N PRO A 155 2.82 1.20 -0.25
CA PRO A 155 2.20 -0.05 0.17
C PRO A 155 3.04 -0.85 1.18
N VAL A 156 4.38 -0.75 1.17
CA VAL A 156 5.22 -1.32 2.24
C VAL A 156 4.88 -0.66 3.58
N SER A 157 4.64 0.66 3.61
CA SER A 157 4.28 1.38 4.84
C SER A 157 2.96 0.87 5.44
N CYS A 158 1.98 0.59 4.59
CA CYS A 158 0.70 0.00 5.00
C CYS A 158 0.88 -1.41 5.59
N VAL A 159 1.79 -2.21 5.01
CA VAL A 159 2.14 -3.53 5.55
C VAL A 159 2.89 -3.42 6.88
N VAL A 160 3.85 -2.49 7.00
CA VAL A 160 4.54 -2.22 8.28
C VAL A 160 3.52 -1.86 9.35
N HIS A 161 2.58 -0.97 9.05
CA HIS A 161 1.50 -0.59 9.97
C HIS A 161 0.67 -1.82 10.40
N SER A 162 0.29 -2.67 9.47
CA SER A 162 -0.48 -3.89 9.72
C SER A 162 0.28 -4.87 10.63
N VAL A 163 1.56 -5.10 10.35
CA VAL A 163 2.43 -6.00 11.13
C VAL A 163 2.68 -5.45 12.54
N GLU A 164 2.86 -4.12 12.69
CA GLU A 164 2.97 -3.46 14.00
C GLU A 164 1.66 -3.55 14.81
N THR A 165 0.51 -3.32 14.17
CA THR A 165 -0.81 -3.44 14.81
C THR A 165 -1.05 -4.88 15.30
N ALA A 166 -0.67 -5.87 14.51
CA ALA A 166 -0.74 -7.28 14.91
C ALA A 166 0.30 -7.66 15.98
N GLN A 167 1.31 -6.79 16.23
CA GLN A 167 2.42 -7.05 17.16
C GLN A 167 3.14 -8.37 16.86
N VAL A 168 3.42 -8.63 15.58
CA VAL A 168 4.17 -9.83 15.20
C VAL A 168 5.54 -9.80 15.88
N SER A 169 5.91 -10.91 16.52
CA SER A 169 7.15 -11.04 17.28
C SER A 169 8.08 -12.08 16.70
N LEU A 170 9.36 -12.00 17.08
CA LEU A 170 10.37 -12.98 16.70
C LEU A 170 9.92 -14.40 17.11
N GLY A 171 9.91 -15.32 16.16
CA GLY A 171 9.53 -16.71 16.38
C GLY A 171 8.04 -17.02 16.24
N ASP A 172 7.17 -16.02 16.11
CA ASP A 172 5.74 -16.25 15.85
C ASP A 172 5.54 -17.06 14.57
N THR A 173 4.52 -17.90 14.57
CA THR A 173 4.02 -18.52 13.35
C THR A 173 2.93 -17.64 12.76
N VAL A 174 3.20 -17.12 11.56
CA VAL A 174 2.31 -16.23 10.82
C VAL A 174 1.76 -16.98 9.60
N LEU A 175 0.45 -16.93 9.41
CA LEU A 175 -0.21 -17.38 8.18
C LEU A 175 -0.60 -16.14 7.35
N VAL A 176 -0.13 -16.07 6.12
CA VAL A 176 -0.59 -15.06 5.14
C VAL A 176 -1.48 -15.76 4.14
N ILE A 177 -2.71 -15.29 3.98
CA ILE A 177 -3.66 -15.81 3.00
C ILE A 177 -3.81 -14.81 1.87
N GLY A 178 -3.49 -15.27 0.65
CA GLY A 178 -3.40 -14.44 -0.56
C GLY A 178 -1.98 -14.01 -0.88
N CYS A 179 -1.53 -14.29 -2.12
CA CYS A 179 -0.25 -13.88 -2.69
C CYS A 179 -0.40 -12.74 -3.72
N GLY A 180 -1.37 -11.84 -3.52
CA GLY A 180 -1.32 -10.53 -4.16
C GLY A 180 -0.14 -9.73 -3.62
N ILE A 181 0.10 -8.53 -4.18
CA ILE A 181 1.23 -7.70 -3.74
C ILE A 181 1.23 -7.49 -2.22
N MET A 182 0.07 -7.23 -1.61
CA MET A 182 0.00 -6.97 -0.17
C MET A 182 0.35 -8.22 0.65
N GLY A 183 -0.12 -9.42 0.25
CA GLY A 183 0.25 -10.66 0.95
C GLY A 183 1.72 -11.02 0.81
N LEU A 184 2.31 -10.83 -0.37
CA LEU A 184 3.74 -11.05 -0.58
C LEU A 184 4.61 -10.03 0.19
N LEU A 185 4.18 -8.78 0.29
CA LEU A 185 4.84 -7.78 1.14
C LEU A 185 4.72 -8.14 2.64
N HIS A 186 3.54 -8.62 3.12
CA HIS A 186 3.42 -9.17 4.48
C HIS A 186 4.38 -10.33 4.70
N THR A 187 4.49 -11.25 3.72
CA THR A 187 5.44 -12.37 3.78
C THR A 187 6.86 -11.87 3.94
N ALA A 188 7.29 -10.90 3.12
CA ALA A 188 8.64 -10.34 3.19
C ALA A 188 8.91 -9.66 4.53
N VAL A 189 8.01 -8.76 4.98
CA VAL A 189 8.18 -8.00 6.24
C VAL A 189 8.18 -8.92 7.44
N CYS A 190 7.22 -9.87 7.54
CA CYS A 190 7.14 -10.82 8.65
C CYS A 190 8.38 -11.76 8.70
N THR A 191 8.86 -12.21 7.55
CA THR A 191 10.09 -13.03 7.46
C THR A 191 11.30 -12.26 7.97
N LYS A 192 11.47 -11.00 7.53
CA LYS A 192 12.56 -10.13 8.00
C LYS A 192 12.45 -9.78 9.50
N ARG A 193 11.25 -9.78 10.04
CA ARG A 193 10.99 -9.62 11.49
C ARG A 193 11.32 -10.90 12.30
N GLY A 194 11.61 -12.01 11.60
CA GLY A 194 11.99 -13.28 12.24
C GLY A 194 10.82 -14.21 12.58
N ALA A 195 9.65 -13.97 11.99
CA ALA A 195 8.51 -14.88 12.09
C ALA A 195 8.70 -16.12 11.20
N LYS A 196 8.03 -17.22 11.55
CA LYS A 196 7.86 -18.41 10.71
C LYS A 196 6.63 -18.19 9.84
N VAL A 197 6.83 -17.82 8.59
CA VAL A 197 5.73 -17.47 7.68
C VAL A 197 5.28 -18.69 6.89
N ILE A 198 3.99 -18.99 6.95
CA ILE A 198 3.26 -19.94 6.10
C ILE A 198 2.40 -19.10 5.16
N VAL A 199 2.35 -19.46 3.89
CA VAL A 199 1.60 -18.68 2.89
C VAL A 199 0.59 -19.57 2.18
N SER A 200 -0.61 -19.08 1.92
CA SER A 200 -1.66 -19.80 1.19
C SER A 200 -2.16 -18.99 -0.01
N ASP A 201 -2.15 -19.61 -1.19
CA ASP A 201 -2.75 -19.07 -2.43
C ASP A 201 -3.07 -20.21 -3.40
N VAL A 202 -3.97 -19.99 -4.36
CA VAL A 202 -4.30 -20.97 -5.41
C VAL A 202 -3.33 -20.91 -6.59
N ASN A 203 -2.56 -19.83 -6.73
CA ASN A 203 -1.63 -19.61 -7.84
C ASN A 203 -0.22 -20.11 -7.47
N GLU A 204 0.26 -21.12 -8.19
CA GLU A 204 1.55 -21.76 -7.93
C GLU A 204 2.75 -20.81 -8.14
N GLU A 205 2.74 -19.97 -9.16
CA GLU A 205 3.84 -19.04 -9.45
C GLU A 205 3.98 -18.01 -8.31
N ARG A 206 2.85 -17.56 -7.77
CA ARG A 206 2.83 -16.65 -6.62
C ARG A 206 3.27 -17.35 -5.32
N LEU A 207 2.97 -18.64 -5.16
CA LEU A 207 3.49 -19.44 -4.05
C LEU A 207 5.00 -19.66 -4.15
N GLU A 208 5.55 -19.88 -5.35
CA GLU A 208 7.00 -19.92 -5.57
C GLU A 208 7.67 -18.59 -5.19
N MET A 209 7.07 -17.47 -5.57
CA MET A 209 7.55 -16.16 -5.17
C MET A 209 7.51 -15.98 -3.65
N ALA A 210 6.45 -16.41 -2.97
CA ALA A 210 6.38 -16.39 -1.51
C ALA A 210 7.52 -17.19 -0.88
N GLY A 211 7.86 -18.36 -1.45
CA GLY A 211 9.03 -19.15 -1.05
C GLY A 211 10.35 -18.37 -1.19
N SER A 212 10.54 -17.67 -2.32
CA SER A 212 11.73 -16.85 -2.56
C SER A 212 11.86 -15.66 -1.59
N LEU A 213 10.73 -15.14 -1.08
CA LEU A 213 10.67 -14.09 -0.05
C LEU A 213 10.88 -14.63 1.37
N GLY A 214 11.12 -15.95 1.51
CA GLY A 214 11.50 -16.60 2.77
C GLY A 214 10.34 -17.27 3.53
N ALA A 215 9.19 -17.48 2.90
CA ALA A 215 8.15 -18.32 3.48
C ALA A 215 8.70 -19.71 3.80
N LYS A 216 8.40 -20.23 5.01
CA LYS A 216 8.85 -21.56 5.45
C LYS A 216 8.04 -22.70 4.87
N ALA A 217 6.79 -22.42 4.50
CA ALA A 217 5.92 -23.35 3.82
C ALA A 217 4.91 -22.57 2.96
N VAL A 218 4.46 -23.21 1.90
CA VAL A 218 3.40 -22.73 1.04
C VAL A 218 2.31 -23.78 0.93
N ILE A 219 1.06 -23.35 0.82
CA ILE A 219 -0.12 -24.21 0.80
C ILE A 219 -1.01 -23.79 -0.35
N ASN A 220 -1.35 -24.72 -1.25
CA ASN A 220 -2.37 -24.50 -2.24
C ASN A 220 -3.72 -25.10 -1.77
N PRO A 221 -4.68 -24.26 -1.32
CA PRO A 221 -5.95 -24.75 -0.76
C PRO A 221 -6.85 -25.43 -1.78
N ALA A 222 -6.56 -25.31 -3.09
CA ALA A 222 -7.25 -26.09 -4.13
C ALA A 222 -6.76 -27.55 -4.20
N LYS A 223 -5.59 -27.86 -3.63
CA LYS A 223 -4.97 -29.20 -3.67
C LYS A 223 -4.96 -29.91 -2.33
N GLU A 224 -4.96 -29.15 -1.23
CA GLU A 224 -4.85 -29.69 0.13
C GLU A 224 -5.71 -28.90 1.12
N ASN A 225 -6.10 -29.52 2.24
CA ASN A 225 -6.91 -28.86 3.25
C ASN A 225 -6.05 -27.88 4.06
N LEU A 226 -6.40 -26.58 4.03
CA LEU A 226 -5.65 -25.51 4.67
C LEU A 226 -5.52 -25.73 6.18
N GLU A 227 -6.63 -26.00 6.89
CA GLU A 227 -6.61 -26.19 8.35
C GLU A 227 -5.73 -27.36 8.76
N GLN A 228 -5.89 -28.50 8.09
CA GLN A 228 -5.12 -29.69 8.38
C GLN A 228 -3.63 -29.43 8.15
N LYS A 229 -3.27 -28.78 7.05
CA LYS A 229 -1.88 -28.50 6.73
C LYS A 229 -1.24 -27.51 7.70
N VAL A 230 -1.98 -26.47 8.09
CA VAL A 230 -1.51 -25.53 9.14
C VAL A 230 -1.28 -26.26 10.45
N LYS A 231 -2.18 -27.19 10.87
CA LYS A 231 -1.99 -28.01 12.07
C LYS A 231 -0.74 -28.87 11.99
N GLU A 232 -0.51 -29.54 10.85
CA GLU A 232 0.70 -30.37 10.63
C GLU A 232 1.97 -29.54 10.76
N LEU A 233 2.04 -28.38 10.07
CA LEU A 233 3.22 -27.52 10.05
C LEU A 233 3.53 -26.84 11.39
N THR A 234 2.55 -26.78 12.30
CA THR A 234 2.64 -26.11 13.59
C THR A 234 2.58 -27.06 14.79
N GLY A 235 2.61 -28.38 14.57
CA GLY A 235 2.46 -29.35 15.64
C GLY A 235 1.13 -29.27 16.39
N GLY A 236 0.07 -28.82 15.72
CA GLY A 236 -1.28 -28.67 16.25
C GLY A 236 -1.60 -27.32 16.90
N ILE A 237 -0.62 -26.45 17.09
CA ILE A 237 -0.80 -25.14 17.77
C ILE A 237 -1.58 -24.16 16.90
N LYS A 238 -1.44 -24.25 15.55
CA LYS A 238 -1.94 -23.31 14.54
C LYS A 238 -1.17 -21.98 14.52
N SER A 239 -1.68 -20.98 13.79
CA SER A 239 -0.98 -19.70 13.57
C SER A 239 -1.31 -18.68 14.65
N GLN A 240 -0.30 -18.04 15.23
CA GLN A 240 -0.48 -16.98 16.22
C GLN A 240 -0.99 -15.69 15.61
N VAL A 241 -0.60 -15.42 14.37
CA VAL A 241 -1.12 -14.26 13.61
C VAL A 241 -1.51 -14.73 12.21
N ILE A 242 -2.67 -14.26 11.74
CA ILE A 242 -3.15 -14.48 10.37
C ILE A 242 -3.38 -13.13 9.72
N PHE A 243 -2.82 -12.95 8.53
CA PHE A 243 -3.17 -11.82 7.65
C PHE A 243 -4.03 -12.35 6.50
N ASP A 244 -5.31 -11.96 6.48
CA ASP A 244 -6.16 -12.19 5.31
C ASP A 244 -6.06 -11.00 4.37
N THR A 245 -5.39 -11.21 3.25
CA THR A 245 -5.17 -10.20 2.21
C THR A 245 -6.06 -10.43 0.99
N THR A 246 -7.10 -11.28 1.13
CA THR A 246 -8.05 -11.58 0.05
C THR A 246 -9.38 -10.83 0.25
N PRO A 247 -10.07 -10.45 -0.83
CA PRO A 247 -11.40 -9.84 -0.74
C PRO A 247 -12.53 -10.91 -0.80
N ILE A 248 -12.32 -12.09 -0.17
CA ILE A 248 -13.21 -13.27 -0.33
C ILE A 248 -13.83 -13.65 1.01
N PRO A 249 -15.16 -13.49 1.23
CA PRO A 249 -15.82 -13.79 2.50
C PRO A 249 -15.56 -15.20 3.03
N ALA A 250 -15.63 -16.22 2.17
CA ALA A 250 -15.38 -17.61 2.57
C ALA A 250 -13.95 -17.85 3.10
N VAL A 251 -12.97 -17.07 2.64
CA VAL A 251 -11.58 -17.16 3.13
C VAL A 251 -11.48 -16.61 4.54
N VAL A 252 -12.24 -15.55 4.88
CA VAL A 252 -12.31 -15.06 6.26
C VAL A 252 -12.78 -16.14 7.21
N GLU A 253 -13.77 -16.98 6.84
CA GLU A 253 -14.21 -18.11 7.67
C GLU A 253 -13.10 -19.12 7.89
N ASP A 254 -12.24 -19.38 6.91
CA ASP A 254 -11.11 -20.29 7.04
C ASP A 254 -10.04 -19.77 8.01
N THR A 255 -9.92 -18.44 8.22
CA THR A 255 -9.00 -17.88 9.21
C THR A 255 -9.32 -18.37 10.62
N PHE A 256 -10.63 -18.46 10.98
CA PHE A 256 -11.06 -18.96 12.29
C PHE A 256 -10.65 -20.40 12.54
N LYS A 257 -10.52 -21.21 11.49
CA LYS A 257 -10.08 -22.62 11.57
C LYS A 257 -8.56 -22.71 11.75
N CYS A 258 -7.80 -21.72 11.29
CA CYS A 258 -6.33 -21.74 11.24
C CYS A 258 -5.64 -20.96 12.36
N VAL A 259 -6.36 -20.15 13.14
CA VAL A 259 -5.80 -19.35 14.23
C VAL A 259 -5.63 -20.19 15.51
N SER A 260 -4.55 -19.92 16.25
CA SER A 260 -4.31 -20.50 17.58
C SER A 260 -5.21 -19.88 18.66
N ASN A 261 -5.28 -20.50 19.83
CA ASN A 261 -5.83 -19.81 21.01
C ASN A 261 -4.97 -18.57 21.32
N ALA A 262 -5.60 -17.51 21.78
CA ALA A 262 -5.01 -16.19 21.99
C ALA A 262 -4.34 -15.58 20.73
N GLY A 263 -4.65 -16.12 19.56
CA GLY A 263 -4.11 -15.61 18.28
C GLY A 263 -4.85 -14.40 17.76
N LYS A 264 -4.33 -13.87 16.67
CA LYS A 264 -4.84 -12.65 16.03
C LYS A 264 -5.20 -12.91 14.57
N ILE A 265 -6.34 -12.40 14.13
CA ILE A 265 -6.76 -12.38 12.74
C ILE A 265 -6.80 -10.93 12.29
N VAL A 266 -6.02 -10.59 11.29
CA VAL A 266 -6.00 -9.25 10.68
C VAL A 266 -6.76 -9.31 9.37
N LEU A 267 -7.89 -8.61 9.31
CA LEU A 267 -8.67 -8.40 8.09
C LEU A 267 -8.06 -7.20 7.36
N TYR A 268 -7.20 -7.51 6.40
CA TYR A 268 -6.44 -6.49 5.69
C TYR A 268 -7.15 -5.97 4.44
N SER A 269 -7.83 -6.85 3.72
CA SER A 269 -8.54 -6.48 2.49
C SER A 269 -9.98 -6.07 2.74
N SER A 270 -10.44 -5.04 2.02
CA SER A 270 -11.87 -4.72 1.94
C SER A 270 -12.59 -5.61 0.93
N ILE A 271 -13.79 -6.05 1.26
CA ILE A 271 -14.65 -6.89 0.43
C ILE A 271 -15.59 -5.98 -0.37
N HIS A 272 -15.63 -6.17 -1.69
CA HIS A 272 -16.49 -5.40 -2.59
C HIS A 272 -17.24 -6.30 -3.59
N PRO A 273 -18.60 -6.25 -3.63
CA PRO A 273 -19.48 -5.49 -2.72
C PRO A 273 -19.36 -5.98 -1.27
N ALA A 274 -19.69 -5.13 -0.31
CA ALA A 274 -19.64 -5.49 1.09
C ALA A 274 -20.58 -6.68 1.38
N GLU A 275 -20.03 -7.71 2.01
CA GLU A 275 -20.75 -8.92 2.38
C GLU A 275 -20.45 -9.28 3.84
N PRO A 276 -21.46 -9.48 4.71
CA PRO A 276 -21.24 -9.89 6.09
C PRO A 276 -20.62 -11.28 6.19
N VAL A 277 -19.66 -11.45 7.07
CA VAL A 277 -19.07 -12.74 7.41
C VAL A 277 -19.53 -13.13 8.83
N PRO A 278 -20.22 -14.27 9.01
CA PRO A 278 -20.67 -14.71 10.31
C PRO A 278 -19.50 -15.21 11.17
N PHE A 279 -19.53 -14.93 12.48
CA PHE A 279 -18.65 -15.54 13.46
C PHE A 279 -19.39 -15.78 14.78
N ASP A 280 -18.92 -16.77 15.57
CA ASP A 280 -19.46 -17.05 16.90
C ASP A 280 -18.72 -16.23 17.98
N PRO A 281 -19.39 -15.25 18.64
CA PRO A 281 -18.78 -14.46 19.69
C PRO A 281 -18.29 -15.30 20.88
N ASN A 282 -18.99 -16.42 21.20
CA ASN A 282 -18.58 -17.32 22.30
C ASN A 282 -17.28 -18.07 21.95
N TRP A 283 -17.09 -18.40 20.66
CA TRP A 283 -15.84 -18.98 20.19
C TRP A 283 -14.69 -17.99 20.33
N VAL A 284 -14.89 -16.73 19.90
CA VAL A 284 -13.88 -15.65 20.03
C VAL A 284 -13.53 -15.42 21.49
N HIS A 285 -14.55 -15.28 22.38
CA HIS A 285 -14.38 -15.11 23.81
C HIS A 285 -13.63 -16.29 24.45
N GLY A 286 -14.11 -17.50 24.20
CA GLY A 286 -13.56 -18.72 24.84
C GLY A 286 -12.13 -19.05 24.41
N LYS A 287 -11.71 -18.63 23.23
CA LYS A 287 -10.34 -18.81 22.71
C LYS A 287 -9.45 -17.58 22.86
N SER A 288 -9.98 -16.47 23.38
CA SER A 288 -9.27 -15.19 23.52
C SER A 288 -8.68 -14.68 22.20
N VAL A 289 -9.32 -14.98 21.07
CA VAL A 289 -8.88 -14.53 19.75
C VAL A 289 -9.15 -13.05 19.59
N GLN A 290 -8.27 -12.33 18.92
CA GLN A 290 -8.43 -10.93 18.54
C GLN A 290 -8.71 -10.82 17.03
N ILE A 291 -9.73 -10.05 16.65
CA ILE A 291 -10.03 -9.71 15.27
C ILE A 291 -9.66 -8.25 15.08
N LEU A 292 -8.74 -7.96 14.16
CA LEU A 292 -8.16 -6.65 13.92
C LEU A 292 -8.45 -6.20 12.49
N GLY A 293 -8.74 -4.91 12.31
CA GLY A 293 -8.75 -4.25 11.02
C GLY A 293 -7.56 -3.30 10.91
N THR A 294 -6.96 -3.22 9.74
CA THR A 294 -5.89 -2.23 9.45
C THR A 294 -6.10 -1.61 8.08
N ALA A 295 -5.89 -0.32 7.99
CA ALA A 295 -5.94 0.43 6.74
C ALA A 295 -4.97 1.60 6.81
N ASN A 296 -4.40 1.97 5.66
CA ASN A 296 -3.44 3.06 5.53
C ASN A 296 -2.16 2.85 6.39
N SER A 297 -1.38 3.89 6.54
CA SER A 297 -0.20 3.95 7.40
C SER A 297 -0.11 5.30 8.10
N ASN A 298 0.75 5.42 9.12
CA ASN A 298 1.11 6.67 9.75
C ASN A 298 2.54 7.08 9.34
N ASP A 299 2.94 8.31 9.69
CA ASP A 299 4.25 8.87 9.33
C ASP A 299 5.42 7.99 9.82
N ARG A 300 5.30 7.41 11.03
CA ARG A 300 6.33 6.55 11.61
C ARG A 300 6.52 5.27 10.79
N ASP A 301 5.41 4.66 10.36
CA ASP A 301 5.45 3.42 9.61
C ASP A 301 5.92 3.67 8.16
N PHE A 302 5.58 4.84 7.61
CA PHE A 302 6.08 5.29 6.31
C PHE A 302 7.61 5.52 6.34
N MET A 303 8.10 6.22 7.38
CA MET A 303 9.54 6.42 7.58
C MET A 303 10.29 5.09 7.72
N ARG A 304 9.74 4.13 8.49
CA ARG A 304 10.32 2.78 8.65
C ARG A 304 10.36 2.02 7.33
N ALA A 305 9.29 2.07 6.55
CA ALA A 305 9.25 1.45 5.22
C ALA A 305 10.33 2.02 4.30
N SER A 306 10.48 3.35 4.27
CA SER A 306 11.53 4.00 3.51
C SER A 306 12.93 3.56 3.95
N GLN A 307 13.19 3.45 5.25
CA GLN A 307 14.46 2.96 5.78
C GLN A 307 14.73 1.50 5.43
N MET A 308 13.71 0.63 5.53
CA MET A 308 13.83 -0.80 5.19
C MET A 308 14.18 -1.01 3.72
N VAL A 309 13.55 -0.27 2.83
CA VAL A 309 13.81 -0.34 1.38
C VAL A 309 15.17 0.27 1.07
N SER A 310 15.47 1.45 1.60
CA SER A 310 16.75 2.14 1.35
C SER A 310 17.98 1.36 1.86
N SER A 311 17.81 0.57 2.91
CA SER A 311 18.89 -0.29 3.45
C SER A 311 18.96 -1.68 2.80
N GLY A 312 18.10 -1.97 1.81
CA GLY A 312 18.08 -3.25 1.10
C GLY A 312 17.50 -4.42 1.93
N VAL A 313 16.79 -4.14 3.02
CA VAL A 313 16.09 -5.18 3.82
C VAL A 313 14.96 -5.79 3.00
N ILE A 314 14.24 -4.98 2.22
CA ILE A 314 13.20 -5.41 1.29
C ILE A 314 13.61 -5.03 -0.13
N ASP A 315 13.61 -6.02 -1.03
CA ASP A 315 13.80 -5.82 -2.47
C ASP A 315 12.41 -5.67 -3.13
N LEU A 316 12.19 -4.55 -3.83
CA LEU A 316 10.92 -4.22 -4.46
C LEU A 316 10.89 -4.52 -5.97
N LYS A 317 12.01 -4.87 -6.59
CA LYS A 317 12.06 -5.22 -8.02
C LYS A 317 11.07 -6.29 -8.44
N PRO A 318 10.89 -7.40 -7.67
CA PRO A 318 9.98 -8.46 -8.07
C PRO A 318 8.49 -8.02 -8.11
N PHE A 319 8.15 -6.89 -7.53
CA PHE A 319 6.79 -6.36 -7.49
C PHE A 319 6.45 -5.41 -8.64
N ILE A 320 7.42 -5.08 -9.50
CA ILE A 320 7.22 -4.27 -10.70
C ILE A 320 6.86 -5.18 -11.87
N SER A 321 5.64 -5.02 -12.39
CA SER A 321 5.14 -5.83 -13.51
C SER A 321 5.31 -5.14 -14.87
N GLY A 322 5.41 -3.83 -14.89
CA GLY A 322 5.66 -3.04 -16.09
C GLY A 322 5.93 -1.58 -15.75
N VAL A 323 6.68 -0.92 -16.62
CA VAL A 323 6.96 0.52 -16.54
C VAL A 323 6.44 1.17 -17.81
N TYR A 324 5.65 2.21 -17.69
CA TYR A 324 4.95 2.88 -18.78
C TYR A 324 5.20 4.39 -18.71
N PRO A 325 5.53 5.04 -19.82
CA PRO A 325 5.52 6.51 -19.84
C PRO A 325 4.09 7.01 -19.62
N ALA A 326 3.94 8.22 -19.09
CA ALA A 326 2.64 8.81 -18.75
C ALA A 326 1.66 8.87 -19.94
N GLU A 327 2.18 8.97 -21.16
CA GLU A 327 1.40 8.90 -22.40
C GLU A 327 0.62 7.60 -22.56
N ASN A 328 1.10 6.52 -21.94
CA ASN A 328 0.52 5.17 -22.02
C ASN A 328 -0.25 4.78 -20.75
N ILE A 329 -0.69 5.75 -19.94
CA ILE A 329 -1.38 5.48 -18.66
C ILE A 329 -2.63 4.63 -18.84
N LYS A 330 -3.37 4.79 -19.94
CA LYS A 330 -4.53 3.98 -20.24
C LYS A 330 -4.17 2.51 -20.43
N ASP A 331 -3.12 2.22 -21.19
CA ASP A 331 -2.65 0.85 -21.41
C ASP A 331 -2.14 0.21 -20.11
N ALA A 332 -1.48 1.00 -19.27
CA ALA A 332 -1.03 0.58 -17.95
C ALA A 332 -2.21 0.20 -17.03
N LEU A 333 -3.30 0.99 -17.02
CA LEU A 333 -4.52 0.69 -16.28
C LEU A 333 -5.24 -0.54 -16.82
N GLU A 334 -5.41 -0.64 -18.15
CA GLU A 334 -6.02 -1.81 -18.80
C GLU A 334 -5.20 -3.10 -18.56
N SER A 335 -3.87 -2.99 -18.44
CA SER A 335 -3.02 -4.10 -18.03
C SER A 335 -3.24 -4.44 -16.54
N ALA A 336 -3.29 -3.45 -15.66
CA ALA A 336 -3.41 -3.65 -14.22
C ALA A 336 -4.73 -4.33 -13.81
N ILE A 337 -5.85 -3.97 -14.45
CA ILE A 337 -7.18 -4.53 -14.11
C ILE A 337 -7.36 -6.01 -14.49
N LYS A 338 -6.43 -6.61 -15.24
CA LYS A 338 -6.47 -8.05 -15.56
C LYS A 338 -6.20 -8.95 -14.35
N GLY A 339 -5.63 -8.40 -13.26
CA GLY A 339 -5.44 -9.08 -11.98
C GLY A 339 -4.26 -10.05 -11.91
N ASP A 340 -3.50 -10.23 -13.00
CA ASP A 340 -2.30 -11.06 -13.09
C ASP A 340 -1.01 -10.31 -12.76
N LYS A 341 -1.11 -9.00 -12.55
CA LYS A 341 0.02 -8.08 -12.29
C LYS A 341 0.09 -7.65 -10.82
N PHE A 342 1.30 -7.22 -10.41
CA PHE A 342 1.50 -6.55 -9.11
C PHE A 342 1.35 -5.04 -9.26
N ARG A 343 2.44 -4.33 -9.62
CA ARG A 343 2.39 -2.89 -9.86
C ARG A 343 2.84 -2.56 -11.28
N ASN A 344 2.01 -1.81 -11.98
CA ASN A 344 2.40 -1.06 -13.16
C ASN A 344 2.81 0.34 -12.72
N ILE A 345 3.98 0.79 -13.17
CA ILE A 345 4.57 2.07 -12.78
C ILE A 345 4.42 3.06 -13.94
N ILE A 346 4.03 4.27 -13.63
CA ILE A 346 3.97 5.40 -14.55
C ILE A 346 5.19 6.28 -14.32
N THR A 347 5.87 6.69 -15.39
CA THR A 347 7.03 7.60 -15.36
C THR A 347 6.74 8.87 -16.14
N PHE A 348 7.28 10.02 -15.69
CA PHE A 348 7.09 11.33 -16.28
C PHE A 348 8.38 11.93 -16.81
#